data_abd6d190a4bf8a20e0f502cb8ad352ff
#
_entry.id   abd6d190a4bf8a20e0f502cb8ad352ff
#
_cell.length_a   1.000
_cell.length_b   1.000
_cell.length_c   1.000
_cell.angle_alpha   90.00
_cell.angle_beta   90.00
_cell.angle_gamma   90.00
#
_symmetry.space_group_name_H-M   'P 1'
#
loop_
_entity.id
_entity.type
_entity.pdbx_description
1 polymer ?
#
loop_
_entity_poly.entity_id
_entity_poly.type
_entity_poly.pdbx_seq_one_letter_code
_entity_poly.pdbx_strand_id
1 'polypeptide(L)'
;NNFTWKDFQERNNSELVAVYGNFVNRALQLTKKYWGGVVPACGELQEVDEKAIAEFKDVKEKVEQYLNVFKFREAQKEAMNLARIGNRYITECEPWKVWKTDPKRVETILNISLQLVANLAIAFEPFLPFSSEKLRKMINMPNFEWTQLGSTDLLKAGTQLGEPELLFEKIEDEVIERQLQKLADTKKANEEASYQAAPIKPEVSFDDFEKLDIRVGHILNCEKVKKSKKLLKFT
;
A
#
# COMPACT_ATOMS: atom_id res chain seq x y z
N ASN A 1 -5.55 11.85 13.21
CA ASN A 1 -4.95 11.29 11.99
C ASN A 1 -5.78 11.71 10.78
N ASN A 2 -5.26 12.63 9.97
CA ASN A 2 -5.95 13.07 8.76
C ASN A 2 -5.53 12.14 7.62
N PHE A 3 -6.49 11.38 7.08
CA PHE A 3 -6.30 10.60 5.87
C PHE A 3 -6.28 11.54 4.66
N THR A 4 -5.29 11.37 3.79
CA THR A 4 -5.28 11.98 2.46
C THR A 4 -5.03 10.92 1.40
N TRP A 5 -5.68 11.03 0.26
CA TRP A 5 -5.46 10.12 -0.87
C TRP A 5 -4.02 10.14 -1.36
N LYS A 6 -3.36 11.29 -1.31
CA LYS A 6 -1.97 11.42 -1.73
C LYS A 6 -1.01 10.72 -0.77
N ASP A 7 -1.17 10.86 0.55
CA ASP A 7 -0.35 10.11 1.53
C ASP A 7 -0.56 8.60 1.40
N PHE A 8 -1.79 8.18 1.15
CA PHE A 8 -2.11 6.76 0.88
C PHE A 8 -1.38 6.23 -0.36
N GLN A 9 -1.45 6.95 -1.49
CA GLN A 9 -0.74 6.62 -2.72
C GLN A 9 0.77 6.54 -2.50
N GLU A 10 1.34 7.56 -1.86
CA GLU A 10 2.78 7.64 -1.60
C GLU A 10 3.25 6.46 -0.75
N ARG A 11 2.55 6.13 0.32
CA ARG A 11 2.88 4.99 1.18
C ARG A 11 2.74 3.66 0.46
N ASN A 12 1.67 3.47 -0.31
CA ASN A 12 1.54 2.26 -1.13
C ASN A 12 2.72 2.13 -2.09
N ASN A 13 3.04 3.19 -2.82
CA ASN A 13 4.04 3.12 -3.88
C ASN A 13 5.48 3.03 -3.33
N SER A 14 5.80 3.77 -2.26
CA SER A 14 7.15 3.80 -1.69
C SER A 14 7.44 2.63 -0.73
N GLU A 15 6.46 2.14 0.03
CA GLU A 15 6.69 1.08 1.02
C GLU A 15 6.25 -0.29 0.49
N LEU A 16 4.98 -0.44 0.07
CA LEU A 16 4.48 -1.75 -0.34
C LEU A 16 5.04 -2.18 -1.70
N VAL A 17 5.01 -1.31 -2.70
CA VAL A 17 5.52 -1.65 -4.05
C VAL A 17 7.04 -1.63 -4.08
N ALA A 18 7.67 -0.50 -3.72
CA ALA A 18 9.11 -0.30 -3.91
C ALA A 18 9.98 -1.04 -2.90
N VAL A 19 9.47 -1.39 -1.71
CA VAL A 19 10.24 -2.12 -0.69
C VAL A 19 9.77 -3.56 -0.60
N TYR A 20 8.53 -3.81 -0.15
CA TYR A 20 8.05 -5.17 0.10
C TYR A 20 7.90 -5.97 -1.21
N GLY A 21 7.11 -5.47 -2.15
CA GLY A 21 6.86 -6.14 -3.43
C GLY A 21 8.13 -6.32 -4.26
N ASN A 22 9.02 -5.31 -4.26
CA ASN A 22 10.30 -5.39 -4.96
C ASN A 22 11.19 -6.50 -4.40
N PHE A 23 11.32 -6.60 -3.07
CA PHE A 23 12.12 -7.68 -2.46
C PHE A 23 11.57 -9.05 -2.80
N VAL A 24 10.28 -9.28 -2.60
CA VAL A 24 9.62 -10.55 -2.92
C VAL A 24 9.82 -10.92 -4.40
N ASN A 25 9.54 -9.98 -5.30
CA ASN A 25 9.70 -10.21 -6.74
C ASN A 25 11.15 -10.56 -7.10
N ARG A 26 12.14 -9.84 -6.56
CA ARG A 26 13.57 -10.13 -6.79
C ARG A 26 13.94 -11.54 -6.33
N ALA A 27 13.57 -11.93 -5.10
CA ALA A 27 13.88 -13.25 -4.56
C ALA A 27 13.27 -14.38 -5.41
N LEU A 28 11.96 -14.26 -5.75
CA LEU A 28 11.27 -15.27 -6.54
C LEU A 28 11.77 -15.34 -7.99
N GLN A 29 11.98 -14.20 -8.65
CA GLN A 29 12.47 -14.16 -10.04
C GLN A 29 13.90 -14.68 -10.17
N LEU A 30 14.78 -14.37 -9.22
CA LEU A 30 16.15 -14.93 -9.23
C LEU A 30 16.11 -16.44 -8.98
N THR A 31 15.28 -16.92 -8.07
CA THR A 31 15.10 -18.37 -7.85
C THR A 31 14.54 -19.05 -9.08
N LYS A 32 13.52 -18.46 -9.74
CA LYS A 32 12.98 -19.00 -10.98
C LYS A 32 14.05 -19.05 -12.08
N LYS A 33 14.83 -17.98 -12.21
CA LYS A 33 15.87 -17.85 -13.25
C LYS A 33 17.00 -18.85 -13.08
N TYR A 34 17.50 -19.07 -11.86
CA TYR A 34 18.70 -19.86 -11.62
C TYR A 34 18.40 -21.30 -11.20
N TRP A 35 17.28 -21.56 -10.55
CA TRP A 35 16.87 -22.90 -10.05
C TRP A 35 15.49 -23.34 -10.51
N GLY A 36 14.95 -22.79 -11.60
CA GLY A 36 13.65 -23.21 -12.13
C GLY A 36 12.49 -23.04 -11.15
N GLY A 37 12.65 -22.21 -10.13
CA GLY A 37 11.63 -22.00 -9.09
C GLY A 37 11.67 -23.03 -7.95
N VAL A 38 12.73 -23.83 -7.84
CA VAL A 38 12.93 -24.75 -6.71
C VAL A 38 13.76 -24.05 -5.62
N VAL A 39 13.37 -24.21 -4.36
CA VAL A 39 14.10 -23.67 -3.20
C VAL A 39 15.48 -24.33 -3.15
N PRO A 40 16.59 -23.58 -3.28
CA PRO A 40 17.91 -24.15 -3.22
C PRO A 40 18.33 -24.53 -1.80
N ALA A 41 19.33 -25.38 -1.68
CA ALA A 41 19.91 -25.75 -0.37
C ALA A 41 20.63 -24.56 0.26
N CYS A 42 20.64 -24.48 1.58
CA CYS A 42 21.49 -23.58 2.32
C CYS A 42 22.85 -24.24 2.52
N GLY A 43 23.92 -23.63 2.01
CA GLY A 43 25.30 -24.07 2.20
C GLY A 43 25.96 -23.41 3.41
N GLU A 44 27.28 -23.28 3.34
CA GLU A 44 28.08 -22.60 4.37
C GLU A 44 27.72 -21.11 4.44
N LEU A 45 27.51 -20.62 5.65
CA LEU A 45 27.18 -19.22 5.91
C LEU A 45 28.45 -18.35 5.94
N GLN A 46 28.34 -17.16 5.39
CA GLN A 46 29.32 -16.10 5.49
C GLN A 46 28.84 -15.02 6.47
N GLU A 47 29.73 -14.13 6.88
CA GLU A 47 29.45 -13.06 7.85
C GLU A 47 28.21 -12.22 7.46
N VAL A 48 28.03 -11.92 6.17
CA VAL A 48 26.86 -11.17 5.66
C VAL A 48 25.54 -11.94 5.85
N ASP A 49 25.59 -13.27 5.79
CA ASP A 49 24.44 -14.15 5.99
C ASP A 49 24.06 -14.21 7.47
N GLU A 50 25.05 -14.44 8.33
CA GLU A 50 24.88 -14.48 9.78
C GLU A 50 24.32 -13.16 10.30
N LYS A 51 24.82 -12.03 9.78
CA LYS A 51 24.29 -10.71 10.10
C LYS A 51 22.82 -10.55 9.69
N ALA A 52 22.47 -10.91 8.45
CA ALA A 52 21.10 -10.83 8.00
C ALA A 52 20.17 -11.72 8.83
N ILE A 53 20.60 -12.96 9.14
CA ILE A 53 19.84 -13.89 9.98
C ILE A 53 19.66 -13.34 11.39
N ALA A 54 20.70 -12.80 12.01
CA ALA A 54 20.62 -12.20 13.34
C ALA A 54 19.60 -11.06 13.38
N GLU A 55 19.61 -10.18 12.36
CA GLU A 55 18.69 -9.05 12.29
C GLU A 55 17.22 -9.46 12.16
N PHE A 56 16.88 -10.53 11.45
CA PHE A 56 15.49 -10.93 11.27
C PHE A 56 14.97 -11.90 12.34
N LYS A 57 15.84 -12.61 13.07
CA LYS A 57 15.41 -13.50 14.18
C LYS A 57 14.64 -12.75 15.27
N ASP A 58 15.04 -11.52 15.57
CA ASP A 58 14.44 -10.71 16.64
C ASP A 58 13.12 -10.03 16.23
N VAL A 59 12.70 -10.17 14.97
CA VAL A 59 11.53 -9.46 14.47
C VAL A 59 10.24 -9.87 15.17
N LYS A 60 10.12 -11.15 15.52
CA LYS A 60 8.95 -11.69 16.24
C LYS A 60 8.76 -10.96 17.58
N GLU A 61 9.79 -10.94 18.40
CA GLU A 61 9.73 -10.32 19.74
C GLU A 61 9.40 -8.83 19.65
N LYS A 62 10.01 -8.12 18.69
CA LYS A 62 9.74 -6.70 18.46
C LYS A 62 8.30 -6.44 18.01
N VAL A 63 7.77 -7.24 17.08
CA VAL A 63 6.39 -7.10 16.62
C VAL A 63 5.41 -7.45 17.72
N GLU A 64 5.63 -8.55 18.46
CA GLU A 64 4.77 -8.94 19.59
C GLU A 64 4.77 -7.88 20.71
N GLN A 65 5.92 -7.34 21.05
CA GLN A 65 6.03 -6.27 22.07
C GLN A 65 5.14 -5.08 21.71
N TYR A 66 5.13 -4.65 20.45
CA TYR A 66 4.30 -3.53 20.01
C TYR A 66 2.82 -3.90 19.91
N LEU A 67 2.50 -5.11 19.40
CA LEU A 67 1.10 -5.57 19.31
C LEU A 67 0.46 -5.69 20.70
N ASN A 68 1.18 -6.21 21.68
CA ASN A 68 0.69 -6.39 23.06
C ASN A 68 0.33 -5.06 23.75
N VAL A 69 0.92 -3.96 23.31
CA VAL A 69 0.61 -2.61 23.81
C VAL A 69 -0.17 -1.76 22.80
N PHE A 70 -0.79 -2.39 21.81
CA PHE A 70 -1.64 -1.76 20.78
C PHE A 70 -0.93 -0.68 19.93
N LYS A 71 0.38 -0.74 19.81
CA LYS A 71 1.19 0.14 18.94
C LYS A 71 1.30 -0.44 17.53
N PHE A 72 0.19 -0.50 16.83
CA PHE A 72 0.09 -1.17 15.51
C PHE A 72 0.99 -0.56 14.43
N ARG A 73 1.20 0.76 14.47
CA ARG A 73 2.09 1.44 13.50
C ARG A 73 3.55 1.00 13.69
N GLU A 74 3.99 0.93 14.92
CA GLU A 74 5.34 0.49 15.29
C GLU A 74 5.53 -0.99 14.97
N ALA A 75 4.55 -1.83 15.28
CA ALA A 75 4.56 -3.25 14.93
C ALA A 75 4.67 -3.46 13.41
N GLN A 76 3.88 -2.73 12.62
CA GLN A 76 3.94 -2.79 11.16
C GLN A 76 5.31 -2.31 10.62
N LYS A 77 5.90 -1.30 11.23
CA LYS A 77 7.23 -0.80 10.87
C LYS A 77 8.30 -1.86 11.09
N GLU A 78 8.23 -2.59 12.21
CA GLU A 78 9.16 -3.71 12.47
C GLU A 78 8.96 -4.87 11.48
N ALA A 79 7.71 -5.23 11.17
CA ALA A 79 7.44 -6.22 10.12
C ALA A 79 8.01 -5.79 8.76
N MET A 80 7.91 -4.50 8.40
CA MET A 80 8.48 -3.97 7.16
C MET A 80 10.02 -4.01 7.12
N ASN A 81 10.69 -4.02 8.27
CA ASN A 81 12.13 -4.15 8.33
C ASN A 81 12.64 -5.45 7.71
N LEU A 82 11.86 -6.54 7.74
CA LEU A 82 12.20 -7.78 7.03
C LEU A 82 12.44 -7.55 5.54
N ALA A 83 11.57 -6.78 4.90
CA ALA A 83 11.71 -6.47 3.48
C ALA A 83 12.92 -5.55 3.20
N ARG A 84 13.23 -4.63 4.12
CA ARG A 84 14.42 -3.77 4.03
C ARG A 84 15.70 -4.58 4.20
N ILE A 85 15.74 -5.49 5.17
CA ILE A 85 16.86 -6.43 5.37
C ILE A 85 17.06 -7.25 4.09
N GLY A 86 15.99 -7.80 3.53
CA GLY A 86 16.05 -8.62 2.33
C GLY A 86 16.55 -7.86 1.10
N ASN A 87 16.06 -6.64 0.86
CA ASN A 87 16.56 -5.80 -0.24
C ASN A 87 18.03 -5.44 -0.09
N ARG A 88 18.46 -5.07 1.12
CA ARG A 88 19.86 -4.79 1.41
C ARG A 88 20.70 -6.04 1.19
N TYR A 89 20.33 -7.18 1.75
CA TYR A 89 21.03 -8.45 1.65
C TYR A 89 21.24 -8.89 0.18
N ILE A 90 20.19 -8.93 -0.63
CA ILE A 90 20.31 -9.26 -2.06
C ILE A 90 21.23 -8.26 -2.78
N THR A 91 21.19 -6.99 -2.39
CA THR A 91 22.00 -5.95 -3.03
C THR A 91 23.48 -6.06 -2.63
N GLU A 92 23.78 -6.37 -1.38
CA GLU A 92 25.15 -6.59 -0.88
C GLU A 92 25.76 -7.87 -1.45
N CYS A 93 24.96 -8.95 -1.56
CA CYS A 93 25.44 -10.23 -2.08
C CYS A 93 25.55 -10.29 -3.61
N GLU A 94 24.89 -9.43 -4.36
CA GLU A 94 24.93 -9.35 -5.83
C GLU A 94 24.83 -10.72 -6.55
N PRO A 95 23.81 -11.57 -6.29
CA PRO A 95 23.76 -12.95 -6.80
C PRO A 95 23.89 -13.05 -8.33
N TRP A 96 23.49 -12.02 -9.06
CA TRP A 96 23.64 -11.95 -10.53
C TRP A 96 25.08 -11.83 -11.00
N LYS A 97 25.99 -11.32 -10.18
CA LYS A 97 27.43 -11.30 -10.46
C LYS A 97 28.09 -12.61 -10.02
N VAL A 98 27.77 -13.05 -8.78
CA VAL A 98 28.34 -14.24 -8.16
C VAL A 98 27.96 -15.52 -8.91
N TRP A 99 26.78 -15.61 -9.53
CA TRP A 99 26.34 -16.76 -10.30
C TRP A 99 27.36 -17.27 -11.32
N LYS A 100 28.12 -16.37 -11.93
CA LYS A 100 29.10 -16.75 -12.98
C LYS A 100 30.36 -17.42 -12.42
N THR A 101 30.69 -17.18 -11.17
CA THR A 101 31.96 -17.62 -10.53
C THR A 101 31.70 -18.66 -9.44
N ASP A 102 30.64 -18.52 -8.68
CA ASP A 102 30.28 -19.42 -7.57
C ASP A 102 28.76 -19.64 -7.49
N PRO A 103 28.20 -20.54 -8.29
CA PRO A 103 26.78 -20.89 -8.22
C PRO A 103 26.34 -21.42 -6.85
N LYS A 104 27.21 -22.15 -6.13
CA LYS A 104 26.88 -22.67 -4.79
C LYS A 104 26.66 -21.57 -3.78
N ARG A 105 27.41 -20.49 -3.86
CA ARG A 105 27.21 -19.31 -3.03
C ARG A 105 25.83 -18.70 -3.27
N VAL A 106 25.37 -18.67 -4.52
CA VAL A 106 24.05 -18.15 -4.89
C VAL A 106 22.93 -19.03 -4.34
N GLU A 107 23.11 -20.35 -4.19
CA GLU A 107 22.16 -21.23 -3.50
C GLU A 107 21.87 -20.71 -2.09
N THR A 108 22.91 -20.45 -1.30
CA THR A 108 22.78 -19.93 0.07
C THR A 108 22.09 -18.57 0.09
N ILE A 109 22.50 -17.64 -0.77
CA ILE A 109 21.91 -16.31 -0.87
C ILE A 109 20.41 -16.37 -1.15
N LEU A 110 20.01 -17.20 -2.11
CA LEU A 110 18.60 -17.33 -2.47
C LEU A 110 17.79 -18.10 -1.41
N ASN A 111 18.38 -19.12 -0.77
CA ASN A 111 17.74 -19.80 0.34
C ASN A 111 17.39 -18.80 1.46
N ILE A 112 18.34 -18.02 1.94
CA ILE A 112 18.13 -17.02 3.01
C ILE A 112 17.11 -15.96 2.57
N SER A 113 17.20 -15.50 1.32
CA SER A 113 16.21 -14.57 0.78
C SER A 113 14.79 -15.14 0.80
N LEU A 114 14.63 -16.42 0.46
CA LEU A 114 13.34 -17.10 0.49
C LEU A 114 12.83 -17.32 1.92
N GLN A 115 13.74 -17.59 2.89
CA GLN A 115 13.34 -17.64 4.31
C GLN A 115 12.82 -16.28 4.79
N LEU A 116 13.45 -15.18 4.38
CA LEU A 116 12.95 -13.83 4.65
C LEU A 116 11.59 -13.57 4.00
N VAL A 117 11.36 -14.02 2.77
CA VAL A 117 10.05 -13.94 2.10
C VAL A 117 8.97 -14.72 2.87
N ALA A 118 9.30 -15.92 3.36
CA ALA A 118 8.39 -16.71 4.18
C ALA A 118 8.08 -16.02 5.52
N ASN A 119 9.08 -15.43 6.18
CA ASN A 119 8.89 -14.63 7.38
C ASN A 119 8.01 -13.39 7.14
N LEU A 120 8.12 -12.73 5.98
CA LEU A 120 7.22 -11.64 5.59
C LEU A 120 5.76 -12.10 5.49
N ALA A 121 5.50 -13.28 4.93
CA ALA A 121 4.15 -13.82 4.83
C ALA A 121 3.52 -14.04 6.21
N ILE A 122 4.30 -14.43 7.22
CA ILE A 122 3.84 -14.59 8.60
C ILE A 122 3.66 -13.22 9.27
N ALA A 123 4.69 -12.38 9.22
CA ALA A 123 4.72 -11.10 9.93
C ALA A 123 3.61 -10.13 9.47
N PHE A 124 3.21 -10.20 8.20
CA PHE A 124 2.17 -9.33 7.64
C PHE A 124 0.75 -9.92 7.70
N GLU A 125 0.57 -11.15 8.13
CA GLU A 125 -0.77 -11.73 8.27
C GLU A 125 -1.73 -10.86 9.11
N PRO A 126 -1.33 -10.28 10.27
CA PRO A 126 -2.21 -9.43 11.04
C PRO A 126 -2.55 -8.09 10.38
N PHE A 127 -1.74 -7.63 9.43
CA PHE A 127 -1.87 -6.31 8.80
C PHE A 127 -2.43 -6.36 7.39
N LEU A 128 -2.01 -7.36 6.61
CA LEU A 128 -2.33 -7.52 5.19
C LEU A 128 -2.66 -8.98 4.87
N PRO A 129 -3.75 -9.55 5.43
CA PRO A 129 -4.06 -10.99 5.35
C PRO A 129 -4.18 -11.49 3.91
N PHE A 130 -4.81 -10.72 3.02
CA PHE A 130 -4.96 -11.11 1.61
C PHE A 130 -3.63 -11.15 0.85
N SER A 131 -2.74 -10.19 1.11
CA SER A 131 -1.40 -10.16 0.52
C SER A 131 -0.53 -11.28 1.06
N SER A 132 -0.65 -11.59 2.37
CA SER A 132 0.02 -12.71 3.00
C SER A 132 -0.45 -14.05 2.45
N GLU A 133 -1.75 -14.24 2.24
CA GLU A 133 -2.30 -15.43 1.58
C GLU A 133 -1.78 -15.57 0.14
N LYS A 134 -1.78 -14.48 -0.64
CA LYS A 134 -1.23 -14.46 -2.00
C LYS A 134 0.24 -14.85 -1.99
N LEU A 135 1.03 -14.28 -1.08
CA LEU A 135 2.45 -14.59 -0.95
C LEU A 135 2.69 -16.04 -0.58
N ARG A 136 1.93 -16.61 0.36
CA ARG A 136 2.01 -18.02 0.75
C ARG A 136 1.72 -18.98 -0.43
N LYS A 137 0.78 -18.63 -1.30
CA LYS A 137 0.52 -19.38 -2.54
C LYS A 137 1.73 -19.34 -3.47
N MET A 138 2.35 -18.17 -3.65
CA MET A 138 3.55 -18.02 -4.51
C MET A 138 4.76 -18.81 -3.98
N ILE A 139 4.89 -18.98 -2.67
CA ILE A 139 6.00 -19.75 -2.06
C ILE A 139 5.61 -21.19 -1.70
N ASN A 140 4.40 -21.62 -2.07
CA ASN A 140 3.86 -22.94 -1.76
C ASN A 140 3.95 -23.32 -0.27
N MET A 141 3.59 -22.34 0.61
CA MET A 141 3.57 -22.47 2.07
C MET A 141 2.13 -22.34 2.60
N PRO A 142 1.29 -23.38 2.52
CA PRO A 142 -0.13 -23.29 2.85
C PRO A 142 -0.41 -23.06 4.33
N ASN A 143 0.41 -23.63 5.19
CA ASN A 143 0.27 -23.56 6.65
C ASN A 143 1.47 -22.88 7.28
N PHE A 144 1.22 -22.14 8.33
CA PHE A 144 2.24 -21.53 9.18
C PHE A 144 1.67 -21.32 10.58
N GLU A 145 2.57 -21.12 11.54
CA GLU A 145 2.23 -20.68 12.89
C GLU A 145 2.99 -19.40 13.18
N TRP A 146 2.35 -18.49 13.91
CA TRP A 146 3.01 -17.26 14.36
C TRP A 146 4.30 -17.52 15.14
N THR A 147 4.35 -18.65 15.87
CA THR A 147 5.53 -19.11 16.62
C THR A 147 6.76 -19.35 15.75
N GLN A 148 6.57 -19.57 14.46
CA GLN A 148 7.64 -19.83 13.49
C GLN A 148 8.29 -18.55 12.95
N LEU A 149 7.72 -17.37 13.25
CA LEU A 149 8.30 -16.10 12.82
C LEU A 149 9.71 -15.93 13.40
N GLY A 150 10.68 -15.59 12.54
CA GLY A 150 12.11 -15.55 12.85
C GLY A 150 12.86 -16.85 12.50
N SER A 151 12.17 -17.88 12.04
CA SER A 151 12.81 -19.15 11.65
C SER A 151 13.58 -19.02 10.33
N THR A 152 14.69 -19.76 10.23
CA THR A 152 15.53 -19.86 9.04
C THR A 152 15.26 -21.14 8.22
N ASP A 153 14.22 -21.89 8.55
CA ASP A 153 13.92 -23.18 7.95
C ASP A 153 12.40 -23.35 7.68
N LEU A 154 11.75 -22.29 7.25
CA LEU A 154 10.33 -22.28 6.88
C LEU A 154 10.08 -22.98 5.54
N LEU A 155 10.95 -22.72 4.57
CA LEU A 155 10.91 -23.33 3.25
C LEU A 155 12.03 -24.35 3.11
N LYS A 156 11.64 -25.61 2.91
CA LYS A 156 12.61 -26.71 2.76
C LYS A 156 13.24 -26.69 1.38
N ALA A 157 14.55 -26.99 1.32
CA ALA A 157 15.24 -27.21 0.06
C ALA A 157 14.51 -28.27 -0.80
N GLY A 158 14.42 -28.05 -2.10
CA GLY A 158 13.67 -28.90 -3.01
C GLY A 158 12.16 -28.57 -3.12
N THR A 159 11.62 -27.68 -2.31
CA THR A 159 10.24 -27.22 -2.46
C THR A 159 10.07 -26.47 -3.77
N GLN A 160 9.09 -26.86 -4.58
CA GLN A 160 8.72 -26.12 -5.79
C GLN A 160 7.89 -24.90 -5.41
N LEU A 161 8.32 -23.73 -5.82
CA LEU A 161 7.58 -22.48 -5.67
C LEU A 161 6.42 -22.41 -6.68
N GLY A 162 5.38 -21.66 -6.34
CA GLY A 162 4.32 -21.27 -7.27
C GLY A 162 4.79 -20.22 -8.28
N GLU A 163 3.87 -19.81 -9.16
CA GLU A 163 4.17 -18.76 -10.13
C GLU A 163 4.30 -17.40 -9.44
N PRO A 164 5.40 -16.67 -9.72
CA PRO A 164 5.57 -15.32 -9.21
C PRO A 164 4.56 -14.35 -9.82
N GLU A 165 3.84 -13.64 -8.98
CA GLU A 165 2.93 -12.58 -9.35
C GLU A 165 3.33 -11.26 -8.67
N LEU A 166 2.86 -10.14 -9.21
CA LEU A 166 3.01 -8.86 -8.51
C LEU A 166 2.15 -8.87 -7.23
N LEU A 167 2.82 -8.72 -6.10
CA LEU A 167 2.13 -8.70 -4.80
C LEU A 167 1.33 -7.41 -4.59
N PHE A 168 1.88 -6.29 -5.05
CA PHE A 168 1.27 -4.97 -4.98
C PHE A 168 1.37 -4.26 -6.32
N GLU A 169 0.35 -3.48 -6.64
CA GLU A 169 0.31 -2.62 -7.82
C GLU A 169 0.52 -1.16 -7.44
N LYS A 170 1.18 -0.44 -8.32
CA LYS A 170 1.36 1.00 -8.18
C LYS A 170 0.03 1.70 -8.37
N ILE A 171 -0.25 2.67 -7.51
CA ILE A 171 -1.41 3.53 -7.65
C ILE A 171 -0.98 4.75 -8.47
N GLU A 172 -1.55 4.92 -9.65
CA GLU A 172 -1.29 6.05 -10.53
C GLU A 172 -2.13 7.28 -10.14
N ASP A 173 -1.72 8.46 -10.60
CA ASP A 173 -2.35 9.73 -10.23
C ASP A 173 -3.81 9.80 -10.66
N GLU A 174 -4.15 9.23 -11.82
CA GLU A 174 -5.53 9.19 -12.35
C GLU A 174 -6.50 8.44 -11.42
N VAL A 175 -5.99 7.46 -10.65
CA VAL A 175 -6.81 6.75 -9.66
C VAL A 175 -7.19 7.68 -8.53
N ILE A 176 -6.22 8.50 -8.09
CA ILE A 176 -6.43 9.48 -7.02
C ILE A 176 -7.38 10.60 -7.47
N GLU A 177 -7.18 11.12 -8.68
CA GLU A 177 -8.06 12.14 -9.27
C GLU A 177 -9.52 11.67 -9.33
N ARG A 178 -9.75 10.43 -9.76
CA ARG A 178 -11.10 9.83 -9.75
C ARG A 178 -11.72 9.76 -8.35
N GLN A 179 -10.94 9.45 -7.32
CA GLN A 179 -11.45 9.40 -5.94
C GLN A 179 -11.75 10.82 -5.42
N LEU A 180 -10.94 11.79 -5.74
CA LEU A 180 -11.17 13.20 -5.39
C LEU A 180 -12.42 13.74 -6.10
N GLN A 181 -12.61 13.43 -7.38
CA GLN A 181 -13.82 13.82 -8.13
C GLN A 181 -15.06 13.18 -7.51
N LYS A 182 -15.03 11.88 -7.22
CA LYS A 182 -16.14 11.18 -6.56
C LYS A 182 -16.50 11.83 -5.21
N LEU A 183 -15.51 12.24 -4.44
CA LEU A 183 -15.72 12.93 -3.17
C LEU A 183 -16.41 14.31 -3.38
N ALA A 184 -15.96 15.07 -4.38
CA ALA A 184 -16.53 16.36 -4.73
C ALA A 184 -18.00 16.23 -5.20
N ASP A 185 -18.28 15.26 -6.05
CA ASP A 185 -19.63 14.97 -6.55
C ASP A 185 -20.58 14.54 -5.40
N THR A 186 -20.10 13.68 -4.50
CA THR A 186 -20.86 13.26 -3.32
C THR A 186 -21.15 14.43 -2.39
N LYS A 187 -20.18 15.33 -2.18
CA LYS A 187 -20.36 16.53 -1.37
C LYS A 187 -21.41 17.45 -1.98
N LYS A 188 -21.35 17.69 -3.27
CA LYS A 188 -22.33 18.50 -4.01
C LYS A 188 -23.73 17.90 -3.93
N ALA A 189 -23.87 16.60 -4.15
CA ALA A 189 -25.15 15.90 -4.04
C ALA A 189 -25.75 15.99 -2.62
N ASN A 190 -24.93 15.89 -1.58
CA ASN A 190 -25.37 16.03 -0.19
C ASN A 190 -25.78 17.48 0.13
N GLU A 191 -25.08 18.49 -0.38
CA GLU A 191 -25.44 19.90 -0.23
C GLU A 191 -26.78 20.19 -0.92
N GLU A 192 -26.99 19.68 -2.14
CA GLU A 192 -28.26 19.81 -2.87
C GLU A 192 -29.42 19.07 -2.15
N ALA A 193 -29.17 17.87 -1.63
CA ALA A 193 -30.17 17.10 -0.87
C ALA A 193 -30.52 17.74 0.49
N SER A 194 -29.64 18.50 1.07
CA SER A 194 -29.84 19.21 2.34
C SER A 194 -30.51 20.56 2.16
N TYR A 195 -30.75 21.01 0.91
CA TYR A 195 -31.40 22.28 0.64
C TYR A 195 -32.87 22.22 1.13
N GLN A 196 -33.18 23.04 2.11
CA GLN A 196 -34.56 23.29 2.54
C GLN A 196 -35.02 24.61 1.91
N ALA A 197 -36.06 24.53 1.10
CA ALA A 197 -36.69 25.71 0.58
C ALA A 197 -37.20 26.61 1.73
N ALA A 198 -37.06 27.91 1.59
CA ALA A 198 -37.65 28.85 2.54
C ALA A 198 -39.17 28.62 2.62
N PRO A 199 -39.78 28.81 3.79
CA PRO A 199 -41.22 28.68 3.93
C PRO A 199 -41.92 29.56 2.89
N ILE A 200 -43.01 29.01 2.34
CA ILE A 200 -43.88 29.77 1.43
C ILE A 200 -44.40 31.01 2.17
N LYS A 201 -44.21 32.16 1.57
CA LYS A 201 -44.74 33.42 2.12
C LYS A 201 -46.28 33.40 2.10
N PRO A 202 -46.94 34.19 2.97
CA PRO A 202 -48.39 34.36 2.92
C PRO A 202 -48.87 34.76 1.53
N GLU A 203 -50.04 34.29 1.17
CA GLU A 203 -50.69 34.69 -0.08
C GLU A 203 -50.86 36.22 -0.12
N VAL A 204 -50.65 36.80 -1.29
CA VAL A 204 -50.92 38.22 -1.56
C VAL A 204 -52.17 38.35 -2.42
N SER A 205 -52.91 39.44 -2.28
CA SER A 205 -54.08 39.68 -3.13
C SER A 205 -53.63 39.94 -4.59
N PHE A 206 -54.56 39.69 -5.53
CA PHE A 206 -54.33 40.02 -6.94
C PHE A 206 -54.00 41.51 -7.13
N ASP A 207 -54.70 42.40 -6.38
CA ASP A 207 -54.45 43.85 -6.41
C ASP A 207 -53.06 44.24 -5.94
N ASP A 208 -52.46 43.46 -5.01
CA ASP A 208 -51.07 43.67 -4.60
C ASP A 208 -50.08 43.16 -5.63
N PHE A 209 -50.43 42.07 -6.34
CA PHE A 209 -49.61 41.56 -7.44
C PHE A 209 -49.64 42.49 -8.65
N GLU A 210 -50.81 43.08 -9.00
CA GLU A 210 -50.95 44.00 -10.12
C GLU A 210 -50.14 45.31 -9.97
N LYS A 211 -49.81 45.68 -8.74
CA LYS A 211 -48.91 46.81 -8.46
C LYS A 211 -47.43 46.53 -8.83
N LEU A 212 -47.06 45.27 -9.13
CA LEU A 212 -45.73 44.89 -9.50
C LEU A 212 -45.58 44.99 -11.03
N ASP A 213 -44.66 45.83 -11.47
CA ASP A 213 -44.23 45.87 -12.88
C ASP A 213 -43.08 44.87 -13.13
N ILE A 214 -43.45 43.65 -13.56
CA ILE A 214 -42.49 42.58 -13.83
C ILE A 214 -42.23 42.54 -15.33
N ARG A 215 -40.96 42.87 -15.71
CA ARG A 215 -40.51 42.89 -17.10
C ARG A 215 -39.38 41.89 -17.31
N VAL A 216 -39.34 41.28 -18.50
CA VAL A 216 -38.21 40.51 -18.93
C VAL A 216 -37.16 41.47 -19.47
N GLY A 217 -35.95 41.38 -18.92
CA GLY A 217 -34.81 42.17 -19.35
C GLY A 217 -33.71 41.31 -19.97
N HIS A 218 -33.00 41.89 -20.93
CA HIS A 218 -31.75 41.27 -21.45
C HIS A 218 -30.57 41.83 -20.67
N ILE A 219 -29.79 40.94 -20.04
CA ILE A 219 -28.60 41.36 -19.26
C ILE A 219 -27.49 41.72 -20.27
N LEU A 220 -27.15 42.98 -20.35
CA LEU A 220 -26.06 43.49 -21.19
C LEU A 220 -24.72 43.44 -20.48
N ASN A 221 -24.70 43.63 -19.18
CA ASN A 221 -23.49 43.58 -18.37
C ASN A 221 -23.80 43.10 -16.94
N CYS A 222 -22.82 42.45 -16.32
CA CYS A 222 -22.89 42.00 -14.92
C CYS A 222 -21.54 42.27 -14.23
N GLU A 223 -21.54 43.13 -13.21
CA GLU A 223 -20.33 43.47 -12.47
C GLU A 223 -20.52 43.38 -10.95
N LYS A 224 -19.43 43.16 -10.23
CA LYS A 224 -19.45 43.16 -8.76
C LYS A 224 -19.60 44.56 -8.23
N VAL A 225 -20.52 44.77 -7.30
CA VAL A 225 -20.66 46.05 -6.61
C VAL A 225 -19.43 46.28 -5.72
N LYS A 226 -18.72 47.40 -5.92
CA LYS A 226 -17.58 47.78 -5.09
C LYS A 226 -18.03 47.86 -3.63
N LYS A 227 -17.24 47.20 -2.74
CA LYS A 227 -17.50 47.11 -1.30
C LYS A 227 -18.64 46.14 -0.87
N SER A 228 -19.21 45.37 -1.76
CA SER A 228 -20.15 44.30 -1.41
C SER A 228 -19.63 42.94 -1.82
N LYS A 229 -19.74 41.93 -0.89
CA LYS A 229 -19.40 40.54 -1.18
C LYS A 229 -20.60 39.74 -1.73
N LYS A 230 -21.82 40.31 -1.68
CA LYS A 230 -23.08 39.58 -1.98
C LYS A 230 -23.87 40.21 -3.14
N LEU A 231 -23.57 41.42 -3.57
CA LEU A 231 -24.36 42.12 -4.59
C LEU A 231 -23.64 42.14 -5.95
N LEU A 232 -24.44 41.92 -6.99
CA LEU A 232 -24.09 42.11 -8.39
C LEU A 232 -24.92 43.22 -8.96
N LYS A 233 -24.32 44.05 -9.81
CA LYS A 233 -25.01 45.09 -10.58
C LYS A 233 -25.20 44.56 -11.99
N PHE A 234 -26.45 44.56 -12.44
CA PHE A 234 -26.83 44.21 -13.80
C PHE A 234 -27.22 45.47 -14.57
N THR A 235 -26.83 45.55 -15.83
CA THR A 235 -27.29 46.57 -16.77
C THR A 235 -27.91 45.89 -17.96
#